data_632bee9db5abef432373cff304d3d0eb
#
_entry.id   632bee9db5abef432373cff304d3d0eb
#
_cell.length_a   1.000
_cell.length_b   1.000
_cell.length_c   1.000
_cell.angle_alpha   90.00
_cell.angle_beta   90.00
_cell.angle_gamma   90.00
#
_symmetry.space_group_name_H-M   'P 1'
#
loop_
_entity.id
_entity.type
_entity.pdbx_description
1 polymer ?
#
loop_
_entity_poly.entity_id
_entity_poly.type
_entity_poly.pdbx_seq_one_letter_code
_entity_poly.pdbx_strand_id
1 'polypeptide(L)'
;MASTDWTYLNDGLDIATVDRGVTAGIPRPPGGGSFLFGFNSLTAAKGAVALFANLVNFAPMAKGGSIRGCVQRGPGGGPTAFSPSLFLCGQGTSVNDNAYLLGLSDDDPHRIVLRKGSVVNGASSSDSPGVLLRSSDSFAQGTWLHLRLDVVVNTNGDVVLSVFRNDIDKHPIGTAPDWQPVPGMATFIDDALAINSGSKPLTSGRGGFGFAVGDVTRRGFFDQIELMRQT
;
A
#
# COMPACT_ATOMS: atom_id res chain seq x y z
N MET A 1 12.56 10.05 9.69
CA MET A 1 13.24 8.96 8.93
C MET A 1 14.41 9.58 8.21
N ALA A 2 15.60 9.02 8.36
CA ALA A 2 16.76 9.43 7.58
C ALA A 2 16.57 9.00 6.12
N SER A 3 17.06 9.78 5.18
CA SER A 3 16.96 9.46 3.73
C SER A 3 17.66 8.16 3.34
N THR A 4 18.51 7.63 4.20
CA THR A 4 19.24 6.37 4.03
C THR A 4 18.39 5.13 4.30
N ASP A 5 17.22 5.28 4.93
CA ASP A 5 16.37 4.15 5.33
C ASP A 5 15.50 3.65 4.16
N TRP A 6 15.42 4.41 3.07
CA TRP A 6 14.53 4.13 1.95
C TRP A 6 15.23 4.28 0.61
N THR A 7 15.02 3.31 -0.28
CA THR A 7 15.33 3.42 -1.70
C THR A 7 14.13 4.00 -2.43
N TYR A 8 14.33 5.15 -3.05
CA TYR A 8 13.34 5.80 -3.90
C TYR A 8 13.50 5.32 -5.34
N LEU A 9 12.42 4.79 -5.91
CA LEU A 9 12.34 4.41 -7.32
C LEU A 9 11.22 5.19 -8.00
N ASN A 10 11.51 5.68 -9.19
CA ASN A 10 10.59 6.39 -10.05
C ASN A 10 10.71 5.82 -11.46
N ASP A 11 9.62 5.70 -12.18
CA ASP A 11 9.61 5.22 -13.57
C ASP A 11 10.00 6.28 -14.62
N GLY A 12 10.54 7.42 -14.16
CA GLY A 12 11.03 8.49 -15.02
C GLY A 12 9.96 9.48 -15.50
N LEU A 13 8.73 9.32 -15.07
CA LEU A 13 7.66 10.27 -15.35
C LEU A 13 7.55 11.27 -14.20
N ASP A 14 7.18 12.52 -14.51
CA ASP A 14 7.14 13.67 -13.60
C ASP A 14 6.18 13.49 -12.41
N ILE A 15 6.44 12.52 -11.56
CA ILE A 15 5.86 12.49 -10.24
C ILE A 15 6.67 13.43 -9.37
N ALA A 16 6.13 14.62 -9.21
CA ALA A 16 6.77 15.62 -8.40
C ALA A 16 6.86 15.18 -6.96
N THR A 17 8.03 15.43 -6.48
CA THR A 17 8.42 15.68 -5.10
C THR A 17 7.56 15.05 -4.03
N VAL A 18 8.22 14.18 -3.31
CA VAL A 18 7.85 13.83 -1.95
C VAL A 18 7.75 15.13 -1.14
N ASP A 19 6.56 15.63 -0.94
CA ASP A 19 6.32 16.71 -0.01
C ASP A 19 6.55 16.16 1.40
N ARG A 20 7.75 16.39 1.91
CA ARG A 20 8.11 16.11 3.29
C ARG A 20 7.64 17.27 4.14
N GLY A 21 6.41 17.24 4.61
CA GLY A 21 5.95 18.31 5.47
C GLY A 21 4.45 18.49 5.49
N VAL A 22 4.04 19.59 6.09
CA VAL A 22 2.66 20.01 6.15
C VAL A 22 2.23 20.47 4.76
N THR A 23 1.61 19.61 4.00
CA THR A 23 0.88 20.06 2.81
C THR A 23 -0.32 20.85 3.28
N ALA A 24 -0.31 22.16 3.05
CA ALA A 24 -1.39 23.03 3.46
C ALA A 24 -2.74 22.53 2.94
N GLY A 25 -3.72 22.40 3.81
CA GLY A 25 -5.08 22.03 3.47
C GLY A 25 -5.40 20.54 3.45
N ILE A 26 -4.46 19.66 3.83
CA ILE A 26 -4.75 18.24 4.02
C ILE A 26 -4.81 17.91 5.50
N PRO A 27 -5.98 17.52 6.01
CA PRO A 27 -6.11 17.06 7.38
C PRO A 27 -5.21 15.84 7.63
N ARG A 28 -4.51 15.83 8.74
CA ARG A 28 -3.73 14.67 9.18
C ARG A 28 -4.63 13.57 9.71
N PRO A 29 -4.14 12.33 9.73
CA PRO A 29 -4.85 11.30 10.46
C PRO A 29 -4.91 11.65 11.94
N PRO A 30 -5.98 11.30 12.65
CA PRO A 30 -6.09 11.52 14.09
C PRO A 30 -4.87 10.98 14.85
N GLY A 31 -4.22 11.85 15.64
CA GLY A 31 -2.99 11.51 16.35
C GLY A 31 -1.72 11.47 15.50
N GLY A 32 -1.80 11.73 14.21
CA GLY A 32 -0.67 11.71 13.28
C GLY A 32 0.41 12.73 13.64
N GLY A 33 1.67 12.37 13.36
CA GLY A 33 2.85 13.16 13.67
C GLY A 33 3.06 14.37 12.77
N SER A 34 4.27 14.95 12.84
CA SER A 34 4.61 16.16 12.07
C SER A 34 4.93 15.93 10.61
N PHE A 35 5.13 14.68 10.20
CA PHE A 35 5.56 14.32 8.85
C PHE A 35 4.49 13.51 8.13
N LEU A 36 4.21 13.92 6.92
CA LEU A 36 3.32 13.30 5.99
C LEU A 36 4.11 13.07 4.69
N PHE A 37 4.00 11.88 4.09
CA PHE A 37 4.45 11.66 2.74
C PHE A 37 3.29 11.96 1.78
N GLY A 38 3.49 12.94 0.93
CA GLY A 38 2.55 13.25 -0.13
C GLY A 38 3.18 13.02 -1.50
N PHE A 39 2.47 12.35 -2.36
CA PHE A 39 2.81 12.23 -3.78
C PHE A 39 1.79 12.97 -4.60
N ASN A 40 2.27 13.77 -5.54
CA ASN A 40 1.45 14.56 -6.44
C ASN A 40 1.91 14.31 -7.87
N SER A 41 1.01 13.90 -8.74
CA SER A 41 1.29 13.91 -10.17
C SER A 41 1.15 15.32 -10.70
N LEU A 42 2.19 15.86 -11.32
CA LEU A 42 2.19 17.21 -11.91
C LEU A 42 1.67 17.24 -13.33
N THR A 43 1.69 16.11 -14.01
CA THR A 43 1.31 16.00 -15.42
C THR A 43 0.29 14.90 -15.63
N ALA A 44 -0.39 14.93 -16.76
CA ALA A 44 -1.35 13.91 -17.19
C ALA A 44 -0.69 12.57 -17.59
N ALA A 45 0.60 12.39 -17.30
CA ALA A 45 1.32 11.19 -17.66
C ALA A 45 1.11 10.07 -16.64
N LYS A 46 1.09 8.84 -17.12
CA LYS A 46 1.13 7.64 -16.28
C LYS A 46 2.48 7.57 -15.58
N GLY A 47 2.47 7.17 -14.33
CA GLY A 47 3.70 7.01 -13.59
C GLY A 47 3.52 6.26 -12.29
N ALA A 48 4.63 5.84 -11.71
CA ALA A 48 4.65 5.23 -10.40
C ALA A 48 5.88 5.66 -9.61
N VAL A 49 5.72 5.73 -8.31
CA VAL A 49 6.81 5.92 -7.37
C VAL A 49 6.70 4.90 -6.26
N ALA A 50 7.83 4.38 -5.83
CA ALA A 50 7.90 3.44 -4.72
C ALA A 50 9.06 3.79 -3.80
N LEU A 51 8.84 3.65 -2.51
CA LEU A 51 9.88 3.70 -1.49
C LEU A 51 10.01 2.32 -0.86
N PHE A 52 11.17 1.71 -1.02
CA PHE A 52 11.51 0.42 -0.45
C PHE A 52 12.39 0.61 0.79
N ALA A 53 12.04 -0.06 1.87
CA ALA A 53 12.85 -0.04 3.08
C ALA A 53 14.21 -0.74 2.85
N ASN A 54 15.28 -0.06 3.15
CA ASN A 54 16.64 -0.58 2.95
C ASN A 54 17.06 -1.58 4.03
N LEU A 55 16.59 -1.38 5.25
CA LEU A 55 17.06 -2.12 6.43
C LEU A 55 16.27 -3.40 6.70
N VAL A 56 15.11 -3.57 6.07
CA VAL A 56 14.22 -4.69 6.34
C VAL A 56 14.06 -5.51 5.07
N ASN A 57 14.93 -6.47 4.88
CA ASN A 57 14.76 -7.52 3.88
C ASN A 57 14.11 -8.73 4.55
N PHE A 58 12.90 -9.04 4.13
CA PHE A 58 12.16 -10.21 4.56
C PHE A 58 12.59 -11.43 3.72
N ALA A 59 13.79 -11.92 3.92
CA ALA A 59 14.28 -13.12 3.25
C ALA A 59 14.75 -14.16 4.30
N PRO A 60 14.24 -15.36 4.26
CA PRO A 60 12.93 -15.79 3.81
C PRO A 60 11.85 -15.39 4.82
N MET A 61 10.61 -15.17 4.38
CA MET A 61 9.48 -14.88 5.26
C MET A 61 8.94 -16.08 6.07
N ALA A 62 9.75 -17.08 6.31
CA ALA A 62 9.35 -18.30 6.99
C ALA A 62 8.70 -18.08 8.38
N LYS A 63 8.90 -16.90 8.96
CA LYS A 63 8.28 -16.51 10.24
C LYS A 63 7.29 -15.34 10.08
N GLY A 64 7.08 -14.86 8.85
CA GLY A 64 6.17 -13.78 8.56
C GLY A 64 6.77 -12.38 8.70
N GLY A 65 6.04 -11.43 8.15
CA GLY A 65 6.30 -10.01 8.24
C GLY A 65 5.02 -9.23 8.12
N SER A 66 5.04 -7.99 8.56
CA SER A 66 3.91 -7.11 8.39
C SER A 66 4.35 -5.69 8.02
N ILE A 67 3.48 -5.01 7.29
CA ILE A 67 3.54 -3.58 7.09
C ILE A 67 2.24 -2.95 7.57
N ARG A 68 2.35 -1.83 8.26
CA ARG A 68 1.20 -1.00 8.64
C ARG A 68 1.46 0.45 8.36
N GLY A 69 0.40 1.21 8.18
CA GLY A 69 0.47 2.65 7.98
C GLY A 69 -0.87 3.27 7.66
N CYS A 70 -0.91 4.58 7.77
CA CYS A 70 -2.05 5.36 7.34
C CYS A 70 -1.92 5.69 5.87
N VAL A 71 -2.98 5.47 5.12
CA VAL A 71 -3.08 5.80 3.71
C VAL A 71 -4.31 6.65 3.45
N GLN A 72 -4.20 7.60 2.53
CA GLN A 72 -5.31 8.43 2.09
C GLN A 72 -5.21 8.64 0.60
N ARG A 73 -6.34 8.54 -0.07
CA ARG A 73 -6.52 9.05 -1.42
C ARG A 73 -6.97 10.49 -1.32
N GLY A 74 -6.12 11.42 -1.76
CA GLY A 74 -6.40 12.84 -1.68
C GLY A 74 -7.53 13.29 -2.61
N PRO A 75 -8.08 14.48 -2.38
CA PRO A 75 -9.09 15.05 -3.24
C PRO A 75 -8.55 15.31 -4.66
N GLY A 76 -9.33 15.03 -5.65
CA GLY A 76 -9.02 15.26 -7.05
C GLY A 76 -9.93 14.42 -7.93
N GLY A 77 -10.71 15.08 -8.80
CA GLY A 77 -11.88 14.56 -9.51
C GLY A 77 -11.66 13.34 -10.42
N GLY A 78 -12.74 12.61 -10.63
CA GLY A 78 -12.93 11.56 -11.62
C GLY A 78 -12.39 10.17 -11.28
N PRO A 79 -12.96 9.14 -11.87
CA PRO A 79 -12.52 7.76 -11.73
C PRO A 79 -11.32 7.51 -12.64
N THR A 80 -10.12 7.82 -12.21
CA THR A 80 -8.91 7.52 -12.95
C THR A 80 -7.87 6.90 -12.06
N ALA A 81 -7.26 5.93 -12.62
CA ALA A 81 -6.29 4.99 -12.13
C ALA A 81 -5.28 5.58 -11.13
N PHE A 82 -5.56 5.46 -9.84
CA PHE A 82 -4.76 6.01 -8.77
C PHE A 82 -4.88 5.14 -7.52
N SER A 83 -3.75 4.65 -7.03
CA SER A 83 -3.74 3.73 -5.89
C SER A 83 -2.55 3.96 -4.98
N PRO A 84 -2.74 4.66 -3.84
CA PRO A 84 -1.76 4.62 -2.77
C PRO A 84 -1.75 3.21 -2.16
N SER A 85 -0.57 2.63 -1.99
CA SER A 85 -0.44 1.25 -1.51
C SER A 85 0.73 1.08 -0.56
N LEU A 86 0.52 0.27 0.46
CA LEU A 86 1.56 -0.40 1.24
C LEU A 86 1.91 -1.71 0.53
N PHE A 87 3.16 -2.15 0.55
CA PHE A 87 3.50 -3.41 -0.09
C PHE A 87 4.55 -4.22 0.68
N LEU A 88 4.53 -5.53 0.45
CA LEU A 88 5.50 -6.50 0.95
C LEU A 88 5.97 -7.41 -0.18
N CYS A 89 7.15 -8.01 0.01
CA CYS A 89 7.77 -8.95 -0.92
C CYS A 89 8.19 -8.35 -2.27
N GLY A 90 8.38 -7.04 -2.36
CA GLY A 90 8.96 -6.40 -3.54
C GLY A 90 10.47 -6.59 -3.62
N GLN A 91 11.03 -6.73 -4.83
CA GLN A 91 12.48 -6.91 -4.98
C GLN A 91 13.27 -5.62 -4.70
N GLY A 92 12.67 -4.47 -4.90
CA GLY A 92 13.29 -3.16 -4.62
C GLY A 92 14.31 -2.72 -5.67
N THR A 93 14.20 -3.24 -6.89
CA THR A 93 15.07 -2.90 -8.02
C THR A 93 14.37 -2.03 -9.05
N SER A 94 13.05 -2.16 -9.14
CA SER A 94 12.22 -1.44 -10.10
C SER A 94 10.81 -1.23 -9.57
N VAL A 95 10.14 -0.18 -10.03
CA VAL A 95 8.69 0.01 -9.82
C VAL A 95 7.85 -1.07 -10.53
N ASN A 96 8.45 -1.79 -11.47
CA ASN A 96 7.84 -2.93 -12.15
C ASN A 96 7.97 -4.24 -11.36
N ASP A 97 8.67 -4.25 -10.25
CA ASP A 97 8.79 -5.44 -9.41
C ASP A 97 7.43 -5.87 -8.86
N ASN A 98 7.18 -7.17 -8.88
CA ASN A 98 5.99 -7.71 -8.28
C ASN A 98 6.07 -7.65 -6.75
N ALA A 99 4.93 -7.35 -6.13
CA ALA A 99 4.75 -7.29 -4.69
C ALA A 99 3.31 -7.68 -4.32
N TYR A 100 3.06 -7.93 -3.04
CA TYR A 100 1.70 -7.88 -2.50
C TYR A 100 1.42 -6.44 -2.07
N LEU A 101 0.39 -5.84 -2.68
CA LEU A 101 0.01 -4.45 -2.50
C LEU A 101 -1.32 -4.35 -1.78
N LEU A 102 -1.32 -3.71 -0.63
CA LEU A 102 -2.53 -3.34 0.11
C LEU A 102 -2.78 -1.85 -0.07
N GLY A 103 -3.83 -1.48 -0.75
CA GLY A 103 -4.08 -0.09 -1.08
C GLY A 103 -5.56 0.24 -1.26
N LEU A 104 -5.80 1.39 -1.86
CA LEU A 104 -7.13 1.89 -2.14
C LEU A 104 -7.39 1.79 -3.65
N SER A 105 -8.56 1.25 -4.03
CA SER A 105 -8.97 1.19 -5.43
C SER A 105 -9.19 2.59 -6.02
N ASP A 106 -9.27 2.66 -7.33
CA ASP A 106 -9.62 3.88 -8.07
C ASP A 106 -11.15 4.11 -8.19
N ASP A 107 -11.95 3.20 -7.66
CA ASP A 107 -13.41 3.35 -7.60
C ASP A 107 -13.82 4.62 -6.83
N ASP A 108 -15.03 5.07 -7.05
CA ASP A 108 -15.62 6.16 -6.27
C ASP A 108 -17.05 5.75 -5.82
N PRO A 109 -17.27 5.50 -4.53
CA PRO A 109 -16.32 5.48 -3.43
C PRO A 109 -15.30 4.33 -3.53
N HIS A 110 -14.08 4.57 -3.06
CA HIS A 110 -13.01 3.57 -3.16
C HIS A 110 -13.12 2.46 -2.12
N ARG A 111 -12.51 1.31 -2.44
CA ARG A 111 -12.42 0.13 -1.58
C ARG A 111 -10.98 -0.13 -1.15
N ILE A 112 -10.81 -0.83 -0.05
CA ILE A 112 -9.52 -1.44 0.28
C ILE A 112 -9.36 -2.66 -0.64
N VAL A 113 -8.18 -2.78 -1.28
CA VAL A 113 -7.85 -3.89 -2.17
C VAL A 113 -6.50 -4.48 -1.82
N LEU A 114 -6.42 -5.80 -1.89
CA LEU A 114 -5.18 -6.55 -1.86
C LEU A 114 -4.91 -7.08 -3.26
N ARG A 115 -3.69 -6.85 -3.75
CA ARG A 115 -3.28 -7.24 -5.11
C ARG A 115 -1.95 -7.95 -5.09
N LYS A 116 -1.71 -8.72 -6.13
CA LYS A 116 -0.38 -9.22 -6.51
C LYS A 116 -0.03 -8.64 -7.87
N GLY A 117 1.08 -7.94 -7.96
CA GLY A 117 1.50 -7.29 -9.20
C GLY A 117 2.53 -6.21 -8.97
N SER A 118 2.89 -5.50 -10.03
CA SER A 118 3.86 -4.41 -9.95
C SER A 118 3.24 -3.13 -9.39
N VAL A 119 4.08 -2.31 -8.78
CA VAL A 119 3.67 -1.00 -8.24
C VAL A 119 3.15 -0.10 -9.36
N VAL A 120 3.75 -0.16 -10.55
CA VAL A 120 3.32 0.58 -11.75
C VAL A 120 1.88 0.25 -12.18
N ASN A 121 1.47 -1.00 -11.99
CA ASN A 121 0.11 -1.43 -12.31
C ASN A 121 -0.83 -1.33 -11.11
N GLY A 122 -0.42 -0.60 -10.07
CA GLY A 122 -1.17 -0.45 -8.83
C GLY A 122 -2.54 0.19 -8.99
N ALA A 123 -2.68 1.07 -9.96
CA ALA A 123 -3.91 1.78 -10.22
C ALA A 123 -4.92 0.89 -10.94
N SER A 124 -5.94 0.45 -10.25
CA SER A 124 -6.98 -0.38 -10.83
C SER A 124 -8.26 -0.36 -10.00
N SER A 125 -9.38 -0.57 -10.67
CA SER A 125 -10.66 -0.75 -10.00
C SER A 125 -10.62 -2.00 -9.11
N SER A 126 -11.53 -2.07 -8.16
CA SER A 126 -11.66 -3.22 -7.27
C SER A 126 -11.95 -4.54 -8.00
N ASP A 127 -12.37 -4.48 -9.24
CA ASP A 127 -12.69 -5.63 -10.10
C ASP A 127 -11.59 -5.97 -11.12
N SER A 128 -10.46 -5.25 -11.09
CA SER A 128 -9.37 -5.46 -12.05
C SER A 128 -8.64 -6.79 -11.87
N PRO A 129 -8.07 -7.35 -12.94
CA PRO A 129 -7.17 -8.50 -12.85
C PRO A 129 -6.02 -8.24 -11.87
N GLY A 130 -5.65 -9.25 -11.10
CA GLY A 130 -4.61 -9.17 -10.07
C GLY A 130 -5.11 -8.75 -8.69
N VAL A 131 -6.35 -8.33 -8.54
CA VAL A 131 -7.00 -8.16 -7.24
C VAL A 131 -7.26 -9.54 -6.64
N LEU A 132 -6.71 -9.79 -5.47
CA LEU A 132 -6.87 -11.04 -4.72
C LEU A 132 -8.06 -10.95 -3.77
N LEU A 133 -8.18 -9.82 -3.06
CA LEU A 133 -9.25 -9.53 -2.13
C LEU A 133 -9.67 -8.07 -2.24
N ARG A 134 -10.93 -7.80 -1.90
CA ARG A 134 -11.48 -6.46 -1.77
C ARG A 134 -12.39 -6.34 -0.55
N SER A 135 -12.45 -5.16 0.05
CA SER A 135 -13.36 -4.90 1.16
C SER A 135 -14.82 -4.90 0.70
N SER A 136 -15.71 -5.36 1.59
CA SER A 136 -17.16 -5.15 1.44
C SER A 136 -17.52 -3.67 1.56
N ASP A 137 -16.81 -2.97 2.46
CA ASP A 137 -17.01 -1.55 2.72
C ASP A 137 -16.33 -0.69 1.65
N SER A 138 -16.87 0.50 1.47
CA SER A 138 -16.30 1.55 0.62
C SER A 138 -16.14 2.86 1.40
N PHE A 139 -15.22 3.70 0.95
CA PHE A 139 -14.79 4.89 1.67
C PHE A 139 -14.78 6.10 0.76
N ALA A 140 -15.16 7.25 1.29
CA ALA A 140 -15.10 8.52 0.55
C ALA A 140 -13.65 8.97 0.35
N GLN A 141 -13.42 9.75 -0.70
CA GLN A 141 -12.14 10.44 -0.90
C GLN A 141 -11.80 11.31 0.31
N GLY A 142 -10.51 11.39 0.64
CA GLY A 142 -10.06 12.14 1.81
C GLY A 142 -10.18 11.38 3.13
N THR A 143 -10.73 10.17 3.15
CA THR A 143 -10.75 9.32 4.35
C THR A 143 -9.36 8.74 4.61
N TRP A 144 -8.84 8.94 5.82
CA TRP A 144 -7.65 8.24 6.28
C TRP A 144 -7.99 6.82 6.72
N LEU A 145 -7.22 5.86 6.23
CA LEU A 145 -7.36 4.45 6.62
C LEU A 145 -6.04 3.98 7.23
N HIS A 146 -6.09 3.46 8.43
CA HIS A 146 -4.96 2.82 9.10
C HIS A 146 -5.01 1.32 8.83
N LEU A 147 -4.15 0.86 7.94
CA LEU A 147 -4.16 -0.48 7.37
C LEU A 147 -2.93 -1.28 7.82
N ARG A 148 -3.09 -2.60 7.86
CA ARG A 148 -2.02 -3.56 8.12
C ARG A 148 -2.16 -4.76 7.19
N LEU A 149 -1.06 -5.15 6.57
CA LEU A 149 -0.90 -6.39 5.81
C LEU A 149 0.07 -7.29 6.55
N ASP A 150 -0.37 -8.50 6.86
CA ASP A 150 0.47 -9.58 7.38
C ASP A 150 0.71 -10.60 6.27
N VAL A 151 1.95 -11.06 6.18
CA VAL A 151 2.39 -12.07 5.21
C VAL A 151 3.14 -13.16 5.95
N VAL A 152 2.71 -14.41 5.80
CA VAL A 152 3.34 -15.59 6.39
C VAL A 152 3.53 -16.65 5.31
N VAL A 153 4.69 -17.26 5.24
CA VAL A 153 4.92 -18.45 4.38
C VAL A 153 4.66 -19.70 5.22
N ASN A 154 3.72 -20.51 4.78
CA ASN A 154 3.42 -21.78 5.46
C ASN A 154 4.46 -22.87 5.12
N THR A 155 4.34 -24.02 5.75
CA THR A 155 5.25 -25.16 5.54
C THR A 155 5.22 -25.75 4.14
N ASN A 156 4.16 -25.51 3.38
CA ASN A 156 4.02 -25.98 1.99
C ASN A 156 4.65 -24.98 0.98
N GLY A 157 5.08 -23.80 1.46
CA GLY A 157 5.60 -22.74 0.61
C GLY A 157 4.52 -21.78 0.07
N ASP A 158 3.26 -21.97 0.47
CA ASP A 158 2.19 -21.03 0.13
C ASP A 158 2.31 -19.77 0.99
N VAL A 159 1.81 -18.67 0.47
CA VAL A 159 1.80 -17.37 1.17
C VAL A 159 0.42 -17.06 1.69
N VAL A 160 0.32 -16.93 3.00
CA VAL A 160 -0.90 -16.55 3.71
C VAL A 160 -0.88 -15.04 3.94
N LEU A 161 -1.87 -14.35 3.41
CA LEU A 161 -2.05 -12.91 3.48
C LEU A 161 -3.25 -12.58 4.36
N SER A 162 -3.09 -11.71 5.34
CA SER A 162 -4.17 -11.25 6.21
C SER A 162 -4.20 -9.72 6.25
N VAL A 163 -5.40 -9.15 6.14
CA VAL A 163 -5.61 -7.71 6.05
C VAL A 163 -6.43 -7.22 7.23
N PHE A 164 -5.91 -6.18 7.88
CA PHE A 164 -6.54 -5.57 9.04
C PHE A 164 -6.69 -4.07 8.86
N ARG A 165 -7.67 -3.52 9.55
CA ARG A 165 -7.89 -2.09 9.72
C ARG A 165 -8.04 -1.74 11.19
N ASN A 166 -7.45 -0.64 11.60
CA ASN A 166 -7.72 0.00 12.86
C ASN A 166 -8.70 1.16 12.64
N ASP A 167 -9.71 1.27 13.50
CA ASP A 167 -10.61 2.44 13.53
C ASP A 167 -9.84 3.61 14.15
N ILE A 168 -9.29 4.46 13.28
CA ILE A 168 -8.39 5.54 13.66
C ILE A 168 -9.09 6.65 14.46
N ASP A 169 -10.41 6.77 14.35
CA ASP A 169 -11.18 7.75 15.11
C ASP A 169 -11.35 7.32 16.57
N LYS A 170 -11.44 6.01 16.82
CA LYS A 170 -11.50 5.45 18.18
C LYS A 170 -10.11 5.17 18.77
N HIS A 171 -9.19 4.76 17.93
CA HIS A 171 -7.82 4.40 18.29
C HIS A 171 -6.83 5.23 17.47
N PRO A 172 -6.64 6.51 17.83
CA PRO A 172 -5.76 7.43 17.11
C PRO A 172 -4.31 6.94 17.08
N ILE A 173 -3.55 7.45 16.11
CA ILE A 173 -2.10 7.22 16.03
C ILE A 173 -1.45 7.61 17.36
N GLY A 174 -0.51 6.78 17.84
CA GLY A 174 0.14 6.98 19.14
C GLY A 174 -0.57 6.30 20.30
N THR A 175 -1.76 5.74 20.08
CA THR A 175 -2.43 4.81 21.01
C THR A 175 -2.28 3.37 20.57
N ALA A 176 -2.61 2.41 21.41
CA ALA A 176 -2.64 1.00 21.03
C ALA A 176 -3.73 0.80 19.97
N PRO A 177 -3.37 0.32 18.75
CA PRO A 177 -4.35 0.07 17.71
C PRO A 177 -5.19 -1.16 18.03
N ASP A 178 -6.48 -1.10 17.70
CA ASP A 178 -7.38 -2.25 17.72
C ASP A 178 -7.54 -2.81 16.29
N TRP A 179 -6.70 -3.79 15.94
CA TRP A 179 -6.67 -4.38 14.62
C TRP A 179 -7.81 -5.36 14.40
N GLN A 180 -8.78 -4.97 13.60
CA GLN A 180 -9.89 -5.82 13.18
C GLN A 180 -9.69 -6.30 11.74
N PRO A 181 -10.02 -7.57 11.41
CA PRO A 181 -10.04 -8.03 10.03
C PRO A 181 -10.92 -7.13 9.17
N VAL A 182 -10.44 -6.79 7.99
CA VAL A 182 -11.25 -6.00 7.04
C VAL A 182 -12.39 -6.88 6.50
N PRO A 183 -13.65 -6.44 6.59
CA PRO A 183 -14.78 -7.20 6.03
C PRO A 183 -14.56 -7.57 4.56
N GLY A 184 -14.70 -8.87 4.25
CA GLY A 184 -14.42 -9.42 2.92
C GLY A 184 -12.95 -9.72 2.62
N MET A 185 -12.02 -9.42 3.54
CA MET A 185 -10.57 -9.52 3.29
C MET A 185 -9.79 -10.24 4.41
N ALA A 186 -10.42 -11.10 5.19
CA ALA A 186 -9.77 -11.64 6.39
C ALA A 186 -8.49 -12.42 6.09
N THR A 187 -8.51 -13.31 5.10
CA THR A 187 -7.34 -14.13 4.75
C THR A 187 -7.40 -14.57 3.29
N PHE A 188 -6.25 -14.59 2.65
CA PHE A 188 -6.05 -15.14 1.30
C PHE A 188 -4.82 -16.06 1.30
N ILE A 189 -4.90 -17.19 0.62
CA ILE A 189 -3.78 -18.10 0.42
C ILE A 189 -3.34 -18.04 -1.05
N ASP A 190 -2.12 -17.58 -1.27
CA ASP A 190 -1.48 -17.64 -2.58
C ASP A 190 -0.66 -18.92 -2.67
N ASP A 191 -1.24 -19.93 -3.29
CA ASP A 191 -0.68 -21.25 -3.53
C ASP A 191 -0.22 -21.45 -4.99
N ALA A 192 -0.07 -20.38 -5.74
CA ALA A 192 0.17 -20.33 -7.18
C ALA A 192 -1.00 -20.84 -8.05
N LEU A 193 -2.00 -21.45 -7.47
CA LEU A 193 -3.21 -21.92 -8.17
C LEU A 193 -4.32 -20.87 -8.13
N ALA A 194 -4.17 -19.87 -7.26
CA ALA A 194 -5.15 -18.80 -7.10
C ALA A 194 -5.38 -18.08 -8.45
N ILE A 195 -6.62 -17.98 -8.83
CA ILE A 195 -7.14 -17.62 -10.17
C ILE A 195 -6.54 -16.33 -10.74
N ASN A 196 -6.11 -15.42 -9.88
CA ASN A 196 -5.60 -14.10 -10.28
C ASN A 196 -4.08 -13.95 -10.10
N SER A 197 -3.36 -14.93 -9.59
CA SER A 197 -1.94 -14.77 -9.33
C SER A 197 -1.07 -15.18 -10.51
N GLY A 198 -1.44 -16.18 -11.27
CA GLY A 198 -0.73 -16.68 -12.49
C GLY A 198 0.79 -16.86 -12.33
N SER A 199 1.33 -16.48 -11.18
CA SER A 199 2.74 -16.45 -10.86
C SER A 199 3.00 -17.11 -9.51
N LYS A 200 4.22 -17.58 -9.31
CA LYS A 200 4.64 -18.19 -8.04
C LYS A 200 4.39 -17.24 -6.85
N PRO A 201 4.08 -17.77 -5.64
CA PRO A 201 4.00 -16.98 -4.43
C PRO A 201 5.28 -16.18 -4.18
N LEU A 202 5.14 -14.95 -3.69
CA LEU A 202 6.27 -14.08 -3.37
C LEU A 202 6.67 -14.32 -1.91
N THR A 203 7.67 -15.15 -1.70
CA THR A 203 8.07 -15.63 -0.36
C THR A 203 9.14 -14.78 0.31
N SER A 204 9.68 -13.79 -0.37
CA SER A 204 10.75 -12.92 0.14
C SER A 204 10.72 -11.56 -0.58
N GLY A 205 11.46 -10.61 -0.02
CA GLY A 205 11.62 -9.29 -0.59
C GLY A 205 11.55 -8.17 0.44
N ARG A 206 11.46 -6.95 -0.01
CA ARG A 206 11.37 -5.74 0.82
C ARG A 206 9.94 -5.29 0.97
N GLY A 207 9.67 -4.57 2.04
CA GLY A 207 8.43 -3.84 2.22
C GLY A 207 8.62 -2.37 1.90
N GLY A 208 7.51 -1.68 1.70
CA GLY A 208 7.51 -0.26 1.42
C GLY A 208 6.13 0.29 1.13
N PHE A 209 6.10 1.47 0.57
CA PHE A 209 4.88 2.12 0.16
C PHE A 209 5.10 2.85 -1.16
N GLY A 210 4.04 3.05 -1.89
CA GLY A 210 4.13 3.66 -3.19
C GLY A 210 2.78 4.08 -3.74
N PHE A 211 2.85 4.62 -4.93
CA PHE A 211 1.77 5.31 -5.55
C PHE A 211 1.90 5.14 -7.07
N ALA A 212 0.83 4.70 -7.68
CA ALA A 212 0.73 4.66 -9.13
C ALA A 212 -0.39 5.58 -9.61
N VAL A 213 -0.16 6.25 -10.72
CA VAL A 213 -1.12 7.17 -11.32
C VAL A 213 -1.28 6.85 -12.80
N GLY A 214 -2.53 6.77 -13.24
CA GLY A 214 -2.88 6.56 -14.65
C GLY A 214 -3.28 7.83 -15.39
N ASP A 215 -3.48 8.94 -14.69
CA ASP A 215 -3.99 10.19 -15.24
C ASP A 215 -3.78 11.37 -14.26
N VAL A 216 -4.07 12.57 -14.70
CA VAL A 216 -3.90 13.93 -14.15
C VAL A 216 -3.94 14.12 -12.64
N THR A 217 -3.06 15.01 -12.17
CA THR A 217 -3.01 15.67 -10.84
C THR A 217 -3.72 14.96 -9.70
N ARG A 218 -3.15 13.87 -9.23
CA ARG A 218 -3.66 13.08 -8.12
C ARG A 218 -2.70 13.14 -6.94
N ARG A 219 -3.26 13.03 -5.74
CA ARG A 219 -2.49 13.05 -4.50
C ARG A 219 -2.74 11.79 -3.69
N GLY A 220 -1.67 11.13 -3.27
CA GLY A 220 -1.68 10.07 -2.28
C GLY A 220 -0.89 10.49 -1.07
N PHE A 221 -1.38 10.13 0.10
CA PHE A 221 -0.75 10.49 1.35
C PHE A 221 -0.53 9.27 2.21
N PHE A 222 0.59 9.30 2.92
CA PHE A 222 1.01 8.24 3.83
C PHE A 222 1.51 8.86 5.13
N ASP A 223 1.20 8.20 6.24
CA ASP A 223 1.73 8.53 7.55
C ASP A 223 1.95 7.25 8.36
N GLN A 224 2.86 7.29 9.34
CA GLN A 224 3.13 6.21 10.30
C GLN A 224 3.40 4.85 9.64
N ILE A 225 4.27 4.83 8.62
CA ILE A 225 4.65 3.58 7.97
C ILE A 225 5.62 2.81 8.86
N GLU A 226 5.24 1.60 9.21
CA GLU A 226 6.04 0.69 10.03
C GLU A 226 6.12 -0.69 9.39
N LEU A 227 7.31 -1.24 9.43
CA LEU A 227 7.64 -2.60 8.98
C LEU A 227 8.06 -3.43 10.17
N MET A 228 7.48 -4.60 10.32
CA MET A 228 7.74 -5.50 11.43
C MET A 228 8.08 -6.89 10.91
N ARG A 229 9.15 -7.49 11.43
CA ARG A 229 9.39 -8.92 11.34
C ARG A 229 8.67 -9.63 12.48
N GLN A 230 8.03 -10.73 12.20
CA GLN A 230 7.67 -11.68 13.26
C GLN A 230 8.94 -12.46 13.63
N THR A 231 9.31 -12.39 14.87
CA THR A 231 10.49 -13.09 15.44
C THR A 231 10.15 -14.50 15.88
#